data_960aa329f0c3446b2e2b7d8badd822d9
#
_entry.id   960aa329f0c3446b2e2b7d8badd822d9
#
_cell.length_a   1.000
_cell.length_b   1.000
_cell.length_c   1.000
_cell.angle_alpha   90.00
_cell.angle_beta   90.00
_cell.angle_gamma   90.00
#
_symmetry.space_group_name_H-M   'P 1'
#
loop_
_entity.id
_entity.type
_entity.pdbx_description
1 polymer ?
#
loop_
_entity_poly.entity_id
_entity_poly.type
_entity_poly.pdbx_seq_one_letter_code
_entity_poly.pdbx_strand_id
1 'polypeptide(L)'
;MTKADTIFKENITKIMEEGVWSEQARPKYKDGTTANSKYITGAFAEYDLSKGEFPITTLRPIAIKSAIKEVFWIYQDQTNSLDVLEDKYNVHYWNDWEVEGVPANNGDKRSIGQRYGAVVKKHDIINRLLAQLEANPWNRRNVISLWDYEAFEETAGLQPCAFQTMFDVRRVGEDIYLDATLTQRSNDMLVAHHIMPCSMWLFR
;
A
#
# COMPACT_ATOMS: atom_id res chain seq x y z
N MET A 1 5.26 -16.05 19.24
CA MET A 1 4.72 -16.00 17.86
C MET A 1 3.59 -14.99 17.88
N THR A 2 3.67 -13.95 17.06
CA THR A 2 2.66 -12.90 16.98
C THR A 2 1.46 -13.35 16.12
N LYS A 3 0.34 -12.63 16.18
CA LYS A 3 -0.81 -12.87 15.28
C LYS A 3 -0.39 -12.73 13.81
N ALA A 4 0.47 -11.76 13.50
CA ALA A 4 1.01 -11.58 12.15
C ALA A 4 1.84 -12.80 11.68
N ASP A 5 2.61 -13.43 12.57
CA ASP A 5 3.34 -14.66 12.24
C ASP A 5 2.40 -15.82 11.92
N THR A 6 1.31 -15.94 12.67
CA THR A 6 0.30 -16.98 12.46
C THR A 6 -0.39 -16.80 11.12
N ILE A 7 -0.94 -15.59 10.85
CA ILE A 7 -1.60 -15.27 9.59
C ILE A 7 -0.66 -15.46 8.39
N PHE A 8 0.61 -15.04 8.54
CA PHE A 8 1.62 -15.24 7.48
C PHE A 8 1.82 -16.72 7.16
N LYS A 9 2.00 -17.56 8.20
CA LYS A 9 2.18 -19.01 8.01
C LYS A 9 0.96 -19.67 7.38
N GLU A 10 -0.24 -19.33 7.84
CA GLU A 10 -1.49 -19.85 7.30
C GLU A 10 -1.64 -19.50 5.81
N ASN A 11 -1.38 -18.24 5.43
CA ASN A 11 -1.45 -17.82 4.04
C ASN A 11 -0.40 -18.51 3.16
N ILE A 12 0.86 -18.64 3.63
CA ILE A 12 1.90 -19.36 2.89
C ILE A 12 1.53 -20.84 2.74
N THR A 13 1.07 -21.49 3.81
CA THR A 13 0.61 -22.88 3.73
C THR A 13 -0.50 -23.04 2.71
N LYS A 14 -1.51 -22.18 2.77
CA LYS A 14 -2.61 -22.18 1.81
C LYS A 14 -2.15 -21.98 0.36
N ILE A 15 -1.20 -21.05 0.13
CA ILE A 15 -0.60 -20.85 -1.19
C ILE A 15 0.10 -22.13 -1.66
N MET A 16 0.85 -22.80 -0.78
CA MET A 16 1.61 -24.00 -1.13
C MET A 16 0.70 -25.20 -1.43
N GLU A 17 -0.38 -25.38 -0.68
CA GLU A 17 -1.27 -26.53 -0.77
C GLU A 17 -2.36 -26.33 -1.83
N GLU A 18 -3.04 -25.20 -1.80
CA GLU A 18 -4.24 -24.93 -2.60
C GLU A 18 -4.01 -23.95 -3.76
N GLY A 19 -2.89 -23.20 -3.75
CA GLY A 19 -2.63 -22.14 -4.73
C GLY A 19 -2.44 -22.68 -6.14
N VAL A 20 -2.79 -21.86 -7.13
CA VAL A 20 -2.60 -22.13 -8.54
C VAL A 20 -1.43 -21.34 -9.10
N TRP A 21 -0.78 -21.85 -10.14
CA TRP A 21 0.27 -21.13 -10.83
C TRP A 21 -0.31 -20.05 -11.72
N SER A 22 0.29 -18.85 -11.67
CA SER A 22 -0.02 -17.81 -12.64
C SER A 22 0.43 -18.21 -14.03
N GLU A 23 -0.36 -17.79 -15.02
CA GLU A 23 0.01 -17.94 -16.43
C GLU A 23 0.43 -16.58 -16.99
N GLN A 24 1.42 -16.56 -17.87
CA GLN A 24 1.89 -15.34 -18.55
C GLN A 24 2.22 -14.18 -17.60
N ALA A 25 2.89 -14.46 -16.48
CA ALA A 25 3.29 -13.44 -15.54
C ALA A 25 4.08 -12.32 -16.23
N ARG A 26 3.76 -11.06 -15.90
CA ARG A 26 4.46 -9.89 -16.45
C ARG A 26 5.95 -9.88 -16.12
N PRO A 27 6.40 -10.18 -14.88
CA PRO A 27 7.81 -10.32 -14.58
C PRO A 27 8.45 -11.45 -15.38
N LYS A 28 9.70 -11.23 -15.80
CA LYS A 28 10.48 -12.21 -16.55
C LYS A 28 11.82 -12.43 -15.89
N TYR A 29 12.34 -13.65 -16.01
CA TYR A 29 13.72 -13.95 -15.69
C TYR A 29 14.66 -13.33 -16.74
N LYS A 30 15.98 -13.36 -16.46
CA LYS A 30 17.00 -12.80 -17.37
C LYS A 30 17.03 -13.50 -18.75
N ASP A 31 16.59 -14.75 -18.82
CA ASP A 31 16.50 -15.53 -20.05
C ASP A 31 15.21 -15.27 -20.86
N GLY A 32 14.35 -14.36 -20.38
CA GLY A 32 13.08 -13.97 -21.02
C GLY A 32 11.91 -14.87 -20.69
N THR A 33 12.09 -15.95 -19.93
CA THR A 33 10.98 -16.78 -19.46
C THR A 33 10.13 -16.05 -18.42
N THR A 34 8.83 -16.35 -18.37
CA THR A 34 7.91 -15.72 -17.39
C THR A 34 8.22 -16.19 -15.97
N ALA A 35 8.35 -15.23 -15.05
CA ALA A 35 8.52 -15.51 -13.63
C ALA A 35 7.16 -15.78 -12.99
N ASN A 36 6.59 -16.94 -13.28
CA ASN A 36 5.30 -17.34 -12.73
C ASN A 36 5.41 -17.59 -11.22
N SER A 37 4.34 -17.24 -10.50
CA SER A 37 4.23 -17.44 -9.07
C SER A 37 2.98 -18.24 -8.72
N LYS A 38 3.02 -18.93 -7.60
CA LYS A 38 1.85 -19.59 -7.03
C LYS A 38 1.05 -18.59 -6.21
N TYR A 39 -0.27 -18.56 -6.35
CA TYR A 39 -1.11 -17.57 -5.68
C TYR A 39 -2.47 -18.13 -5.27
N ILE A 40 -3.10 -17.46 -4.33
CA ILE A 40 -4.50 -17.60 -3.92
C ILE A 40 -5.21 -16.25 -4.05
N THR A 41 -6.53 -16.28 -4.07
CA THR A 41 -7.38 -15.08 -3.99
C THR A 41 -8.20 -15.09 -2.70
N GLY A 42 -8.68 -13.91 -2.28
CA GLY A 42 -9.59 -13.81 -1.14
C GLY A 42 -8.95 -14.06 0.22
N ALA A 43 -7.70 -13.68 0.41
CA ALA A 43 -7.07 -13.69 1.73
C ALA A 43 -7.55 -12.47 2.56
N PHE A 44 -7.82 -12.69 3.84
CA PHE A 44 -8.22 -11.64 4.79
C PHE A 44 -7.34 -11.72 6.05
N ALA A 45 -7.01 -10.56 6.61
CA ALA A 45 -6.27 -10.46 7.86
C ALA A 45 -6.85 -9.31 8.69
N GLU A 46 -7.05 -9.53 9.98
CA GLU A 46 -7.55 -8.56 10.93
C GLU A 46 -6.58 -8.42 12.11
N TYR A 47 -6.36 -7.18 12.54
CA TYR A 47 -5.48 -6.85 13.66
C TYR A 47 -6.15 -5.84 14.58
N ASP A 48 -6.18 -6.12 15.87
CA ASP A 48 -6.66 -5.22 16.91
C ASP A 48 -5.48 -4.43 17.49
N LEU A 49 -5.28 -3.21 17.00
CA LEU A 49 -4.18 -2.36 17.45
C LEU A 49 -4.30 -1.97 18.91
N SER A 50 -5.51 -1.92 19.48
CA SER A 50 -5.73 -1.61 20.89
C SER A 50 -5.16 -2.70 21.80
N LYS A 51 -5.01 -3.91 21.28
CA LYS A 51 -4.36 -5.06 21.95
C LYS A 51 -2.88 -5.23 21.60
N GLY A 52 -2.30 -4.27 20.84
CA GLY A 52 -0.93 -4.36 20.38
C GLY A 52 -0.71 -5.37 19.24
N GLU A 53 -1.76 -5.78 18.54
CA GLU A 53 -1.66 -6.64 17.37
C GLU A 53 -1.22 -5.81 16.16
N PHE A 54 0.04 -5.85 15.81
CA PHE A 54 0.55 -5.17 14.62
C PHE A 54 0.72 -6.15 13.45
N PRO A 55 0.48 -5.71 12.20
CA PRO A 55 0.68 -6.52 10.99
C PRO A 55 2.16 -6.67 10.62
N ILE A 56 3.00 -6.95 11.61
CA ILE A 56 4.44 -7.08 11.48
C ILE A 56 4.86 -8.46 11.94
N THR A 57 5.39 -9.26 11.02
CA THR A 57 5.95 -10.57 11.39
C THR A 57 7.31 -10.43 12.07
N THR A 58 7.59 -11.36 12.98
CA THR A 58 8.91 -11.52 13.61
C THR A 58 9.77 -12.57 12.91
N LEU A 59 9.25 -13.23 11.90
CA LEU A 59 9.92 -14.34 11.19
C LEU A 59 11.08 -13.90 10.31
N ARG A 60 11.16 -12.60 10.00
CA ARG A 60 12.25 -11.98 9.24
C ARG A 60 12.39 -10.50 9.59
N PRO A 61 13.56 -9.90 9.37
CA PRO A 61 13.73 -8.45 9.47
C PRO A 61 12.82 -7.72 8.47
N ILE A 62 12.19 -6.63 8.92
CA ILE A 62 11.30 -5.80 8.10
C ILE A 62 11.81 -4.36 8.11
N ALA A 63 11.84 -3.74 6.93
CA ALA A 63 12.25 -2.35 6.74
C ALA A 63 11.14 -1.36 7.14
N ILE A 64 10.60 -1.49 8.37
CA ILE A 64 9.46 -0.69 8.84
C ILE A 64 9.70 0.82 8.75
N LYS A 65 10.93 1.28 9.02
CA LYS A 65 11.27 2.71 8.91
C LYS A 65 11.11 3.22 7.49
N SER A 66 11.51 2.42 6.49
CA SER A 66 11.34 2.78 5.08
C SER A 66 9.87 2.77 4.67
N ALA A 67 9.08 1.83 5.17
CA ALA A 67 7.64 1.78 4.94
C ALA A 67 6.92 3.03 5.50
N ILE A 68 7.27 3.47 6.70
CA ILE A 68 6.74 4.70 7.31
C ILE A 68 7.10 5.93 6.46
N LYS A 69 8.33 6.02 6.00
CA LYS A 69 8.81 7.11 5.14
C LYS A 69 8.08 7.16 3.81
N GLU A 70 7.78 5.99 3.22
CA GLU A 70 6.98 5.87 2.00
C GLU A 70 5.55 6.40 2.22
N VAL A 71 4.94 6.14 3.37
CA VAL A 71 3.62 6.72 3.72
C VAL A 71 3.67 8.23 3.79
N PHE A 72 4.70 8.80 4.42
CA PHE A 72 4.88 10.25 4.46
C PHE A 72 5.06 10.84 3.06
N TRP A 73 5.85 10.19 2.21
CA TRP A 73 6.04 10.59 0.83
C TRP A 73 4.71 10.58 0.03
N ILE A 74 3.87 9.54 0.20
CA ILE A 74 2.61 9.40 -0.52
C ILE A 74 1.54 10.39 0.01
N TYR A 75 1.33 10.43 1.33
CA TYR A 75 0.16 11.08 1.92
C TYR A 75 0.44 12.45 2.53
N GLN A 76 1.64 12.69 3.05
CA GLN A 76 2.01 13.97 3.64
C GLN A 76 2.64 14.90 2.60
N ASP A 77 3.66 14.44 1.87
CA ASP A 77 4.29 15.22 0.81
C ASP A 77 3.46 15.22 -0.47
N GLN A 78 2.59 14.24 -0.65
CA GLN A 78 1.68 14.09 -1.79
C GLN A 78 2.41 14.20 -3.13
N THR A 79 3.53 13.48 -3.24
CA THR A 79 4.37 13.52 -4.42
C THR A 79 4.71 12.13 -4.96
N ASN A 80 5.05 12.08 -6.25
CA ASN A 80 5.56 10.91 -6.96
C ASN A 80 7.06 11.07 -7.31
N SER A 81 7.73 12.06 -6.73
CA SER A 81 9.15 12.36 -6.97
C SER A 81 10.06 11.32 -6.32
N LEU A 82 10.90 10.69 -7.12
CA LEU A 82 11.97 9.82 -6.63
C LEU A 82 13.10 10.62 -5.96
N ASP A 83 13.34 11.84 -6.41
CA ASP A 83 14.35 12.72 -5.82
C ASP A 83 13.97 13.07 -4.37
N VAL A 84 12.71 13.43 -4.11
CA VAL A 84 12.21 13.63 -2.72
C VAL A 84 12.34 12.36 -1.89
N LEU A 85 12.00 11.20 -2.46
CA LEU A 85 12.04 9.93 -1.74
C LEU A 85 13.48 9.54 -1.35
N GLU A 86 14.44 9.81 -2.20
CA GLU A 86 15.87 9.58 -1.93
C GLU A 86 16.45 10.63 -0.98
N ASP A 87 16.36 11.91 -1.32
CA ASP A 87 17.07 12.98 -0.63
C ASP A 87 16.53 13.21 0.78
N LYS A 88 15.21 13.24 0.93
CA LYS A 88 14.54 13.49 2.22
C LYS A 88 14.43 12.24 3.07
N TYR A 89 14.16 11.09 2.45
CA TYR A 89 13.81 9.88 3.17
C TYR A 89 14.85 8.77 3.12
N ASN A 90 15.85 8.86 2.23
CA ASN A 90 16.84 7.81 1.99
C ASN A 90 16.19 6.45 1.73
N VAL A 91 15.23 6.42 0.78
CA VAL A 91 14.52 5.23 0.32
C VAL A 91 14.73 5.08 -1.18
N HIS A 92 15.24 3.91 -1.62
CA HIS A 92 15.75 3.71 -2.98
C HIS A 92 15.03 2.59 -3.77
N TYR A 93 14.20 1.78 -3.13
CA TYR A 93 13.61 0.60 -3.77
C TYR A 93 12.54 0.92 -4.82
N TRP A 94 12.13 2.20 -4.94
CA TRP A 94 11.25 2.67 -6.00
C TRP A 94 11.98 3.04 -7.30
N ASN A 95 13.33 3.09 -7.31
CA ASN A 95 14.11 3.48 -8.48
C ASN A 95 13.90 2.56 -9.69
N ASP A 96 13.68 1.27 -9.44
CA ASP A 96 13.37 0.30 -10.49
C ASP A 96 12.02 0.55 -11.18
N TRP A 97 11.23 1.48 -10.65
CA TRP A 97 9.90 1.85 -11.14
C TRP A 97 9.85 3.26 -11.72
N GLU A 98 11.00 3.88 -11.95
CA GLU A 98 11.10 5.17 -12.63
C GLU A 98 10.45 5.12 -14.01
N VAL A 99 9.68 6.14 -14.34
CA VAL A 99 9.08 6.33 -15.67
C VAL A 99 9.88 7.38 -16.41
N GLU A 100 10.69 6.95 -17.37
CA GLU A 100 11.58 7.81 -18.12
C GLU A 100 10.81 8.94 -18.85
N GLY A 101 11.33 10.15 -18.74
CA GLY A 101 10.76 11.33 -19.44
C GLY A 101 9.48 11.89 -18.81
N VAL A 102 9.02 11.35 -17.71
CA VAL A 102 7.82 11.83 -16.99
C VAL A 102 8.25 12.56 -15.70
N PRO A 103 8.10 13.89 -15.64
CA PRO A 103 8.44 14.65 -14.43
C PRO A 103 7.46 14.36 -13.29
N ALA A 104 7.93 14.58 -12.08
CA ALA A 104 7.09 14.50 -10.90
C ALA A 104 6.11 15.68 -10.81
N ASN A 105 5.08 15.53 -9.99
CA ASN A 105 4.05 16.55 -9.80
C ASN A 105 4.54 17.83 -9.08
N ASN A 106 5.75 17.81 -8.54
CA ASN A 106 6.45 18.96 -7.95
C ASN A 106 7.49 19.59 -8.89
N GLY A 107 7.68 19.04 -10.10
CA GLY A 107 8.62 19.51 -11.11
C GLY A 107 9.96 18.82 -11.12
N ASP A 108 10.25 17.87 -10.21
CA ASP A 108 11.45 17.07 -10.24
C ASP A 108 11.50 16.19 -11.48
N LYS A 109 12.72 15.82 -11.92
CA LYS A 109 12.92 15.10 -13.18
C LYS A 109 12.52 13.64 -13.10
N ARG A 110 12.71 13.01 -11.95
CA ARG A 110 12.53 11.58 -11.76
C ARG A 110 11.21 11.29 -11.05
N SER A 111 10.38 10.43 -11.64
CA SER A 111 9.09 10.07 -11.05
C SER A 111 8.69 8.63 -11.33
N ILE A 112 7.69 8.16 -10.58
CA ILE A 112 7.01 6.88 -10.83
C ILE A 112 5.76 7.04 -11.72
N GLY A 113 5.66 8.13 -12.47
CA GLY A 113 4.46 8.51 -13.22
C GLY A 113 3.34 9.04 -12.32
N GLN A 114 2.16 9.29 -12.90
CA GLN A 114 1.00 9.81 -12.17
C GLN A 114 0.38 8.73 -11.27
N ARG A 115 1.06 8.42 -10.18
CA ARG A 115 0.71 7.33 -9.24
C ARG A 115 0.83 7.81 -7.79
N TYR A 116 0.16 7.11 -6.89
CA TYR A 116 0.28 7.28 -5.44
C TYR A 116 0.14 8.73 -4.98
N GLY A 117 1.20 9.38 -4.52
CA GLY A 117 1.17 10.75 -4.01
C GLY A 117 0.71 11.79 -5.03
N ALA A 118 0.97 11.59 -6.33
CA ALA A 118 0.43 12.46 -7.37
C ALA A 118 -1.10 12.38 -7.45
N VAL A 119 -1.68 11.17 -7.34
CA VAL A 119 -3.14 10.97 -7.31
C VAL A 119 -3.74 11.56 -6.03
N VAL A 120 -3.06 11.39 -4.89
CA VAL A 120 -3.48 12.01 -3.62
C VAL A 120 -3.61 13.52 -3.76
N LYS A 121 -2.61 14.18 -4.38
CA LYS A 121 -2.60 15.62 -4.60
C LYS A 121 -3.63 16.06 -5.64
N LYS A 122 -3.68 15.36 -6.78
CA LYS A 122 -4.62 15.65 -7.90
C LYS A 122 -6.07 15.75 -7.42
N HIS A 123 -6.47 14.85 -6.54
CA HIS A 123 -7.84 14.73 -6.05
C HIS A 123 -8.07 15.32 -4.66
N ASP A 124 -7.04 15.94 -4.05
CA ASP A 124 -7.10 16.49 -2.68
C ASP A 124 -7.67 15.49 -1.65
N ILE A 125 -7.25 14.24 -1.78
CA ILE A 125 -7.87 13.09 -1.10
C ILE A 125 -7.85 13.25 0.42
N ILE A 126 -6.72 13.69 0.98
CA ILE A 126 -6.55 13.77 2.44
C ILE A 126 -7.41 14.85 3.05
N ASN A 127 -7.43 16.05 2.48
CA ASN A 127 -8.26 17.14 3.01
C ASN A 127 -9.75 16.80 2.90
N ARG A 128 -10.16 16.16 1.81
CA ARG A 128 -11.55 15.69 1.65
C ARG A 128 -11.92 14.64 2.70
N LEU A 129 -11.04 13.67 2.96
CA LEU A 129 -11.27 12.66 4.00
C LEU A 129 -11.39 13.30 5.38
N LEU A 130 -10.46 14.21 5.74
CA LEU A 130 -10.47 14.90 7.03
C LEU A 130 -11.73 15.73 7.20
N ALA A 131 -12.13 16.50 6.19
CA ALA A 131 -13.37 17.27 6.20
C ALA A 131 -14.63 16.40 6.35
N GLN A 132 -14.66 15.22 5.74
CA GLN A 132 -15.76 14.27 5.89
C GLN A 132 -15.81 13.68 7.29
N LEU A 133 -14.67 13.30 7.87
CA LEU A 133 -14.58 12.80 9.24
C LEU A 133 -14.99 13.87 10.27
N GLU A 134 -14.58 15.11 10.05
CA GLU A 134 -14.97 16.23 10.90
C GLU A 134 -16.48 16.54 10.83
N ALA A 135 -17.04 16.56 9.63
CA ALA A 135 -18.47 16.84 9.41
C ALA A 135 -19.38 15.73 9.93
N ASN A 136 -19.01 14.47 9.72
CA ASN A 136 -19.76 13.30 10.19
C ASN A 136 -18.85 12.07 10.28
N PRO A 137 -18.24 11.78 11.43
CA PRO A 137 -17.34 10.64 11.60
C PRO A 137 -18.02 9.28 11.33
N TRP A 138 -19.35 9.18 11.54
CA TRP A 138 -20.13 7.95 11.32
C TRP A 138 -20.50 7.72 9.85
N ASN A 139 -19.99 8.54 8.95
CA ASN A 139 -20.24 8.43 7.52
C ASN A 139 -19.49 7.21 6.95
N ARG A 140 -20.19 6.37 6.18
CA ARG A 140 -19.63 5.20 5.48
C ARG A 140 -18.96 5.54 4.13
N ARG A 141 -18.67 6.82 3.87
CA ARG A 141 -18.03 7.31 2.64
C ARG A 141 -16.60 7.79 2.86
N ASN A 142 -16.02 7.46 4.02
CA ASN A 142 -14.65 7.82 4.37
C ASN A 142 -13.68 6.88 3.63
N VAL A 143 -13.45 7.15 2.36
CA VAL A 143 -12.70 6.28 1.46
C VAL A 143 -11.55 7.04 0.81
N ILE A 144 -10.35 6.46 0.86
CA ILE A 144 -9.23 6.81 0.00
C ILE A 144 -9.19 5.83 -1.15
N SER A 145 -9.14 6.32 -2.40
CA SER A 145 -8.87 5.51 -3.59
C SER A 145 -7.67 6.09 -4.34
N LEU A 146 -6.68 5.23 -4.59
CA LEU A 146 -5.51 5.54 -5.41
C LEU A 146 -5.66 4.96 -6.83
N TRP A 147 -6.81 4.35 -7.13
CA TRP A 147 -7.12 3.82 -8.45
C TRP A 147 -7.72 4.93 -9.31
N ASP A 148 -6.92 5.43 -10.25
CA ASP A 148 -7.27 6.55 -11.13
C ASP A 148 -7.02 6.14 -12.57
N TYR A 149 -8.09 5.88 -13.32
CA TYR A 149 -8.02 5.44 -14.71
C TYR A 149 -7.39 6.49 -15.62
N GLU A 150 -7.68 7.78 -15.42
CA GLU A 150 -7.09 8.87 -16.20
C GLU A 150 -5.57 8.89 -16.01
N ALA A 151 -5.11 8.80 -14.77
CA ALA A 151 -3.67 8.75 -14.48
C ALA A 151 -2.98 7.52 -15.09
N PHE A 152 -3.71 6.41 -15.30
CA PHE A 152 -3.16 5.23 -15.96
C PHE A 152 -3.02 5.42 -17.47
N GLU A 153 -3.85 6.23 -18.07
CA GLU A 153 -3.79 6.60 -19.49
C GLU A 153 -2.75 7.70 -19.74
N GLU A 154 -2.61 8.65 -18.81
CA GLU A 154 -1.67 9.78 -18.93
C GLU A 154 -0.20 9.31 -18.92
N THR A 155 0.16 8.34 -18.07
CA THR A 155 1.55 7.89 -17.92
C THR A 155 1.65 6.40 -17.71
N ALA A 156 2.75 5.80 -18.17
CA ALA A 156 3.17 4.48 -17.73
C ALA A 156 3.44 4.48 -16.21
N GLY A 157 3.76 3.34 -15.64
CA GLY A 157 4.13 3.16 -14.25
C GLY A 157 3.40 2.00 -13.56
N LEU A 158 3.85 1.66 -12.37
CA LEU A 158 3.27 0.59 -11.59
C LEU A 158 1.91 1.01 -11.03
N GLN A 159 0.84 0.31 -11.43
CA GLN A 159 -0.49 0.54 -10.86
C GLN A 159 -0.52 0.15 -9.37
N PRO A 160 -1.21 0.91 -8.52
CA PRO A 160 -1.24 0.67 -7.08
C PRO A 160 -1.68 -0.75 -6.72
N CYS A 161 -0.89 -1.41 -5.87
CA CYS A 161 -1.25 -2.72 -5.31
C CYS A 161 -2.17 -2.55 -4.11
N ALA A 162 -1.82 -1.71 -3.15
CA ALA A 162 -2.70 -1.23 -2.09
C ALA A 162 -3.43 0.02 -2.62
N PHE A 163 -4.64 -0.15 -3.10
CA PHE A 163 -5.29 0.89 -3.90
C PHE A 163 -6.48 1.57 -3.22
N GLN A 164 -7.05 0.97 -2.18
CA GLN A 164 -8.21 1.52 -1.49
C GLN A 164 -8.10 1.33 0.01
N THR A 165 -8.46 2.38 0.77
CA THR A 165 -8.65 2.28 2.22
C THR A 165 -9.99 2.89 2.60
N MET A 166 -10.78 2.13 3.36
CA MET A 166 -12.01 2.61 3.98
C MET A 166 -11.77 2.83 5.46
N PHE A 167 -12.34 3.92 6.00
CA PHE A 167 -12.31 4.23 7.42
C PHE A 167 -13.72 4.23 7.98
N ASP A 168 -13.93 3.46 9.04
CA ASP A 168 -15.18 3.37 9.75
C ASP A 168 -14.99 3.75 11.22
N VAL A 169 -15.85 4.63 11.71
CA VAL A 169 -15.89 4.95 13.14
C VAL A 169 -16.99 4.13 13.79
N ARG A 170 -16.64 3.42 14.85
CA ARG A 170 -17.59 2.64 15.65
C ARG A 170 -17.48 2.96 17.13
N ARG A 171 -18.58 2.80 17.85
CA ARG A 171 -18.63 2.94 19.31
C ARG A 171 -18.89 1.58 19.95
N VAL A 172 -18.11 1.27 20.98
CA VAL A 172 -18.29 0.08 21.81
C VAL A 172 -18.28 0.53 23.27
N GLY A 173 -19.43 0.56 23.91
CA GLY A 173 -19.59 1.18 25.21
C GLY A 173 -19.31 2.69 25.15
N GLU A 174 -18.35 3.15 25.93
CA GLU A 174 -17.89 4.56 25.94
C GLU A 174 -16.73 4.82 24.97
N ASP A 175 -16.07 3.77 24.47
CA ASP A 175 -14.91 3.89 23.61
C ASP A 175 -15.32 4.13 22.15
N ILE A 176 -14.52 4.95 21.46
CA ILE A 176 -14.66 5.22 20.03
C ILE A 176 -13.43 4.65 19.32
N TYR A 177 -13.65 3.86 18.29
CA TYR A 177 -12.63 3.24 17.47
C TYR A 177 -12.68 3.79 16.06
N LEU A 178 -11.52 3.97 15.45
CA LEU A 178 -11.35 4.18 14.01
C LEU A 178 -10.80 2.89 13.41
N ASP A 179 -11.62 2.21 12.64
CA ASP A 179 -11.20 1.03 11.90
C ASP A 179 -10.75 1.41 10.50
N ALA A 180 -9.72 0.75 9.99
CA ALA A 180 -9.24 0.95 8.63
C ALA A 180 -9.22 -0.38 7.89
N THR A 181 -9.90 -0.45 6.75
CA THR A 181 -9.90 -1.61 5.85
C THR A 181 -9.09 -1.29 4.60
N LEU A 182 -7.95 -1.95 4.44
CA LEU A 182 -7.10 -1.83 3.26
C LEU A 182 -7.43 -2.93 2.25
N THR A 183 -7.70 -2.53 1.00
CA THR A 183 -7.85 -3.45 -0.13
C THR A 183 -6.59 -3.47 -0.98
N GLN A 184 -6.06 -4.66 -1.19
CA GLN A 184 -4.92 -4.92 -2.06
C GLN A 184 -5.35 -5.83 -3.21
N ARG A 185 -5.05 -5.43 -4.46
CA ARG A 185 -5.27 -6.30 -5.65
C ARG A 185 -4.18 -7.35 -5.82
N SER A 186 -3.03 -7.14 -5.21
CA SER A 186 -1.85 -8.01 -5.28
C SER A 186 -0.97 -7.78 -4.07
N ASN A 187 -0.46 -8.84 -3.50
CA ASN A 187 0.47 -8.81 -2.38
C ASN A 187 1.47 -9.94 -2.50
N ASP A 188 2.75 -9.61 -2.65
CA ASP A 188 3.83 -10.59 -2.62
C ASP A 188 4.09 -10.98 -1.16
N MET A 189 3.79 -12.23 -0.83
CA MET A 189 3.89 -12.74 0.54
C MET A 189 5.33 -12.76 1.07
N LEU A 190 6.33 -12.91 0.20
CA LEU A 190 7.72 -13.00 0.61
C LEU A 190 8.42 -11.64 0.66
N VAL A 191 8.07 -10.72 -0.23
CA VAL A 191 8.75 -9.42 -0.37
C VAL A 191 7.93 -8.28 0.21
N ALA A 192 6.68 -8.12 -0.20
CA ALA A 192 5.86 -6.94 0.06
C ALA A 192 4.86 -7.08 1.22
N HIS A 193 4.52 -8.31 1.64
CA HIS A 193 3.45 -8.55 2.63
C HIS A 193 3.62 -7.75 3.93
N HIS A 194 4.85 -7.47 4.30
CA HIS A 194 5.16 -6.82 5.58
C HIS A 194 5.42 -5.31 5.48
N ILE A 195 5.61 -4.80 4.26
CA ILE A 195 5.88 -3.37 4.03
C ILE A 195 4.56 -2.62 3.87
N MET A 196 3.68 -3.08 3.00
CA MET A 196 2.44 -2.37 2.66
C MET A 196 1.40 -2.32 3.79
N PRO A 197 1.12 -3.38 4.55
CA PRO A 197 0.25 -3.26 5.71
C PRO A 197 0.77 -2.29 6.77
N CYS A 198 2.09 -2.30 7.04
CA CYS A 198 2.70 -1.40 8.01
C CYS A 198 2.61 0.08 7.60
N SER A 199 2.69 0.37 6.31
CA SER A 199 2.65 1.74 5.80
C SER A 199 1.28 2.40 5.97
N MET A 200 0.19 1.65 6.09
CA MET A 200 -1.17 2.19 6.17
C MET A 200 -1.75 2.31 7.58
N TRP A 201 -1.11 1.74 8.61
CA TRP A 201 -1.58 1.78 10.00
C TRP A 201 -1.14 3.01 10.79
N LEU A 202 -0.51 4.00 10.16
CA LEU A 202 -0.02 5.22 10.81
C LEU A 202 -1.09 6.30 11.01
N PHE A 203 -2.32 6.06 10.59
CA PHE A 203 -3.45 6.95 10.87
C PHE A 203 -4.11 6.56 12.20
N ARG A 204 -3.55 7.07 13.28
CA ARG A 204 -4.13 7.00 14.62
C ARG A 204 -4.34 8.40 15.17
#